data_615eddf68785dcc305890986495b0d79
#
_entry.id   615eddf68785dcc305890986495b0d79
#
_cell.length_a   1.000
_cell.length_b   1.000
_cell.length_c   1.000
_cell.angle_alpha   90.00
_cell.angle_beta   90.00
_cell.angle_gamma   90.00
#
_symmetry.space_group_name_H-M   'P 1'
#
loop_
_entity.id
_entity.type
_entity.pdbx_description
1 polymer ?
#
loop_
_entity_poly.entity_id
_entity_poly.type
_entity_poly.pdbx_seq_one_letter_code
_entity_poly.pdbx_strand_id
1 'polypeptide(L)'
;RSAHGPGSIAFYLSGQLLTEDYYVANKLAKGFIGTPHVDTNSRLCMSSTVAAQRRGFGSDTVPGCYEDLEEADLIVLVGSNTAWCHPILFQRMLRAREARPQMKIVVLDPRKTASTEMADLHLGLRAGSDVRLFNGLLAYLQRAGLADQGFIERSTRGLDDALAAADRDSSLADIAADCGLEVEALERFYALFAATERVITCFSMGVNQSSAGTDKVNSIINCHLLTGRIGKPGAGPFSLTGQPNAMGGREVGGLANMLAAHMHLTPEE
;
A
#
# COMPACT_ATOMS: atom_id res chain seq x y z
N ARG A 1 12.79 12.87 36.04
CA ARG A 1 11.66 13.79 36.05
C ARG A 1 11.90 14.97 36.97
N SER A 2 12.32 14.74 38.22
CA SER A 2 12.53 15.82 39.21
C SER A 2 13.58 16.82 38.81
N ALA A 3 14.67 16.40 38.12
CA ALA A 3 15.77 17.28 37.73
C ALA A 3 15.50 18.09 36.44
N HIS A 4 14.78 17.50 35.45
CA HIS A 4 14.67 18.07 34.10
C HIS A 4 13.24 18.13 33.59
N GLY A 5 12.25 17.88 34.45
CA GLY A 5 10.82 17.87 34.07
C GLY A 5 10.35 16.61 33.33
N PRO A 6 9.05 16.48 33.08
CA PRO A 6 8.47 15.30 32.44
C PRO A 6 8.92 15.11 30.99
N GLY A 7 9.19 16.20 30.25
CA GLY A 7 9.64 16.14 28.86
C GLY A 7 11.06 15.54 28.67
N SER A 8 11.79 15.25 29.76
CA SER A 8 13.06 14.55 29.67
C SER A 8 12.93 13.03 29.51
N ILE A 9 11.70 12.51 29.52
CA ILE A 9 11.40 11.08 29.39
C ILE A 9 10.65 10.87 28.08
N ALA A 10 11.10 9.89 27.28
CA ALA A 10 10.46 9.49 26.05
C ALA A 10 10.32 7.97 25.97
N PHE A 11 9.30 7.50 25.26
CA PHE A 11 9.07 6.10 24.97
C PHE A 11 9.19 5.88 23.45
N TYR A 12 10.02 4.93 23.05
CA TYR A 12 10.07 4.44 21.68
C TYR A 12 9.60 2.99 21.69
N LEU A 13 8.39 2.78 21.20
CA LEU A 13 7.70 1.50 21.25
C LEU A 13 7.91 0.70 19.97
N SER A 14 7.62 -0.58 20.02
CA SER A 14 7.64 -1.45 18.84
C SER A 14 6.26 -1.54 18.20
N GLY A 15 6.19 -1.56 16.86
CA GLY A 15 4.94 -1.85 16.12
C GLY A 15 4.45 -3.29 16.24
N GLN A 16 5.07 -4.09 17.11
CA GLN A 16 4.76 -5.52 17.33
C GLN A 16 4.13 -5.78 18.70
N LEU A 17 3.82 -4.74 19.45
CA LEU A 17 3.16 -4.85 20.76
C LEU A 17 1.67 -5.17 20.61
N LEU A 18 1.08 -5.73 21.64
CA LEU A 18 -0.37 -5.81 21.74
C LEU A 18 -0.99 -4.41 21.88
N THR A 19 -2.23 -4.25 21.50
CA THR A 19 -2.93 -2.95 21.61
C THR A 19 -2.99 -2.47 23.06
N GLU A 20 -3.15 -3.40 24.00
CA GLU A 20 -3.13 -3.15 25.44
C GLU A 20 -1.78 -2.61 25.92
N ASP A 21 -0.67 -3.10 25.38
CA ASP A 21 0.67 -2.63 25.76
C ASP A 21 0.85 -1.17 25.32
N TYR A 22 0.41 -0.80 24.10
CA TYR A 22 0.40 0.58 23.64
C TYR A 22 -0.47 1.46 24.53
N TYR A 23 -1.66 0.98 24.88
CA TYR A 23 -2.58 1.71 25.75
C TYR A 23 -1.93 2.01 27.12
N VAL A 24 -1.36 0.99 27.76
CA VAL A 24 -0.69 1.14 29.07
C VAL A 24 0.50 2.08 28.98
N ALA A 25 1.36 1.92 27.97
CA ALA A 25 2.52 2.78 27.78
C ALA A 25 2.12 4.24 27.52
N ASN A 26 1.11 4.46 26.69
CA ASN A 26 0.58 5.78 26.36
C ASN A 26 -0.05 6.44 27.61
N LYS A 27 -0.84 5.70 28.39
CA LYS A 27 -1.43 6.15 29.64
C LYS A 27 -0.36 6.50 30.68
N LEU A 28 0.68 5.66 30.82
CA LEU A 28 1.80 5.92 31.70
C LEU A 28 2.54 7.21 31.31
N ALA A 29 2.90 7.35 30.02
CA ALA A 29 3.65 8.50 29.52
C ALA A 29 2.84 9.79 29.65
N LYS A 30 1.67 9.85 29.03
CA LYS A 30 0.86 11.07 28.94
C LYS A 30 0.11 11.37 30.24
N GLY A 31 -0.51 10.35 30.85
CA GLY A 31 -1.36 10.51 32.04
C GLY A 31 -0.58 10.66 33.35
N PHE A 32 0.45 9.85 33.59
CA PHE A 32 1.15 9.80 34.87
C PHE A 32 2.51 10.54 34.86
N ILE A 33 3.29 10.39 33.79
CA ILE A 33 4.57 11.10 33.69
C ILE A 33 4.34 12.53 33.21
N GLY A 34 3.38 12.76 32.34
CA GLY A 34 3.06 14.07 31.76
C GLY A 34 3.96 14.42 30.57
N THR A 35 4.41 13.41 29.81
CA THR A 35 5.19 13.61 28.57
C THR A 35 4.41 13.18 27.34
N PRO A 36 4.39 13.98 26.25
CA PRO A 36 3.80 13.57 24.98
C PRO A 36 4.72 12.66 24.15
N HIS A 37 5.98 12.48 24.58
CA HIS A 37 7.03 11.83 23.80
C HIS A 37 6.87 10.32 23.77
N VAL A 38 5.89 9.85 22.98
CA VAL A 38 5.64 8.44 22.68
C VAL A 38 5.66 8.27 21.17
N ASP A 39 6.48 7.37 20.65
CA ASP A 39 6.49 7.05 19.22
C ASP A 39 6.87 5.60 18.97
N THR A 40 6.71 5.14 17.73
CA THR A 40 6.96 3.76 17.33
C THR A 40 7.73 3.68 16.01
N ASN A 41 8.38 2.53 15.75
CA ASN A 41 9.04 2.29 14.47
C ASN A 41 8.08 2.20 13.28
N SER A 42 6.80 1.94 13.53
CA SER A 42 5.74 1.95 12.49
C SER A 42 5.58 3.31 11.82
N ARG A 43 5.93 4.40 12.50
CA ARG A 43 5.96 5.74 11.92
C ARG A 43 6.82 5.77 10.65
N LEU A 44 8.07 5.36 10.74
CA LEU A 44 9.01 5.37 9.62
C LEU A 44 8.67 4.31 8.58
N CYS A 45 8.22 3.15 9.00
CA CYS A 45 7.86 2.05 8.12
C CYS A 45 6.73 2.41 7.16
N MET A 46 5.67 3.08 7.66
CA MET A 46 4.41 3.30 6.94
C MET A 46 4.12 4.76 6.60
N SER A 47 5.02 5.69 6.89
CA SER A 47 4.78 7.13 6.71
C SER A 47 4.38 7.51 5.28
N SER A 48 5.05 6.95 4.29
CA SER A 48 4.73 7.20 2.88
C SER A 48 3.36 6.65 2.49
N THR A 49 3.01 5.46 2.97
CA THR A 49 1.68 4.87 2.74
C THR A 49 0.58 5.69 3.38
N VAL A 50 0.77 6.10 4.64
CA VAL A 50 -0.18 6.97 5.36
C VAL A 50 -0.41 8.28 4.61
N ALA A 51 0.68 8.94 4.16
CA ALA A 51 0.59 10.17 3.39
C ALA A 51 -0.14 9.95 2.05
N ALA A 52 0.14 8.84 1.38
CA ALA A 52 -0.50 8.49 0.11
C ALA A 52 -1.98 8.16 0.27
N GLN A 53 -2.36 7.41 1.30
CA GLN A 53 -3.76 7.09 1.58
C GLN A 53 -4.56 8.35 1.93
N ARG A 54 -4.00 9.25 2.75
CA ARG A 54 -4.62 10.54 3.03
C ARG A 54 -4.79 11.38 1.77
N ARG A 55 -3.80 11.41 0.89
CA ARG A 55 -3.87 12.10 -0.40
C ARG A 55 -4.92 11.47 -1.32
N GLY A 56 -4.95 10.12 -1.41
CA GLY A 56 -5.81 9.37 -2.33
C GLY A 56 -7.24 9.16 -1.81
N PHE A 57 -7.42 8.94 -0.50
CA PHE A 57 -8.70 8.58 0.11
C PHE A 57 -9.24 9.61 1.11
N GLY A 58 -8.44 10.63 1.44
CA GLY A 58 -8.79 11.60 2.49
C GLY A 58 -8.52 11.09 3.91
N SER A 59 -8.27 9.81 4.09
CA SER A 59 -8.00 9.18 5.39
C SER A 59 -6.90 8.12 5.26
N ASP A 60 -6.34 7.74 6.41
CA ASP A 60 -5.40 6.64 6.51
C ASP A 60 -6.17 5.34 6.67
N THR A 61 -6.44 4.68 5.56
CA THR A 61 -7.26 3.46 5.51
C THR A 61 -6.77 2.48 4.45
N VAL A 62 -6.89 1.19 4.75
CA VAL A 62 -6.75 0.13 3.75
C VAL A 62 -8.16 -0.26 3.31
N PRO A 63 -8.52 -0.04 2.03
CA PRO A 63 -9.90 -0.21 1.56
C PRO A 63 -10.26 -1.67 1.24
N GLY A 64 -9.77 -2.62 2.00
CA GLY A 64 -10.00 -4.05 1.78
C GLY A 64 -9.82 -4.87 3.06
N CYS A 65 -10.09 -6.15 2.98
CA CYS A 65 -9.92 -7.12 4.07
C CYS A 65 -9.12 -8.34 3.60
N TYR A 66 -8.78 -9.24 4.53
CA TYR A 66 -7.96 -10.43 4.19
C TYR A 66 -8.71 -11.42 3.28
N GLU A 67 -10.02 -11.46 3.36
CA GLU A 67 -10.88 -12.31 2.53
C GLU A 67 -10.77 -11.92 1.06
N ASP A 68 -10.54 -10.65 0.75
CA ASP A 68 -10.34 -10.18 -0.62
C ASP A 68 -9.14 -10.85 -1.30
N LEU A 69 -8.10 -11.23 -0.54
CA LEU A 69 -6.96 -11.98 -1.06
C LEU A 69 -7.34 -13.37 -1.57
N GLU A 70 -8.42 -13.95 -1.01
CA GLU A 70 -8.92 -15.25 -1.41
C GLU A 70 -9.93 -15.16 -2.57
N GLU A 71 -10.58 -14.01 -2.73
CA GLU A 71 -11.59 -13.77 -3.77
C GLU A 71 -11.01 -13.20 -5.06
N ALA A 72 -9.83 -12.59 -5.02
CA ALA A 72 -9.16 -12.01 -6.18
C ALA A 72 -8.90 -13.05 -7.28
N ASP A 73 -9.01 -12.64 -8.53
CA ASP A 73 -8.61 -13.44 -9.70
C ASP A 73 -7.19 -13.12 -10.14
N LEU A 74 -6.68 -11.92 -9.76
CA LEU A 74 -5.30 -11.52 -9.93
C LEU A 74 -4.78 -10.88 -8.64
N ILE A 75 -3.68 -11.41 -8.11
CA ILE A 75 -2.90 -10.77 -7.05
C ILE A 75 -1.61 -10.24 -7.65
N VAL A 76 -1.34 -8.95 -7.44
CA VAL A 76 -0.09 -8.28 -7.81
C VAL A 76 0.68 -7.96 -6.54
N LEU A 77 1.85 -8.58 -6.34
CA LEU A 77 2.74 -8.33 -5.20
C LEU A 77 3.83 -7.34 -5.61
N VAL A 78 3.85 -6.15 -5.01
CA VAL A 78 4.78 -5.07 -5.37
C VAL A 78 5.73 -4.75 -4.23
N GLY A 79 7.02 -4.98 -4.44
CA GLY A 79 8.04 -4.74 -3.42
C GLY A 79 7.73 -5.45 -2.10
N SER A 80 7.19 -6.68 -2.21
CA SER A 80 6.71 -7.47 -1.08
C SER A 80 7.15 -8.93 -1.20
N ASN A 81 8.11 -9.34 -0.36
CA ASN A 81 8.44 -10.75 -0.19
C ASN A 81 7.44 -11.40 0.77
N THR A 82 6.19 -11.51 0.33
CA THR A 82 5.06 -11.95 1.15
C THR A 82 5.26 -13.34 1.72
N ALA A 83 5.95 -14.25 0.99
CA ALA A 83 6.27 -15.60 1.45
C ALA A 83 7.07 -15.58 2.78
N TRP A 84 7.91 -14.58 3.00
CA TRP A 84 8.72 -14.45 4.21
C TRP A 84 8.16 -13.45 5.22
N CYS A 85 7.66 -12.31 4.73
CA CYS A 85 7.23 -11.22 5.62
C CYS A 85 5.80 -11.40 6.14
N HIS A 86 4.95 -12.11 5.38
CA HIS A 86 3.53 -12.34 5.70
C HIS A 86 3.14 -13.79 5.37
N PRO A 87 3.80 -14.80 5.99
CA PRO A 87 3.68 -16.20 5.57
C PRO A 87 2.25 -16.74 5.68
N ILE A 88 1.47 -16.30 6.66
CA ILE A 88 0.09 -16.74 6.83
C ILE A 88 -0.80 -16.20 5.70
N LEU A 89 -0.65 -14.92 5.33
CA LEU A 89 -1.40 -14.35 4.19
C LEU A 89 -0.97 -15.01 2.87
N PHE A 90 0.32 -15.27 2.71
CA PHE A 90 0.82 -15.97 1.53
C PHE A 90 0.24 -17.38 1.41
N GLN A 91 0.12 -18.11 2.52
CA GLN A 91 -0.54 -19.43 2.53
C GLN A 91 -2.04 -19.32 2.19
N ARG A 92 -2.75 -18.29 2.64
CA ARG A 92 -4.15 -18.04 2.24
C ARG A 92 -4.26 -17.84 0.72
N MET A 93 -3.38 -17.02 0.13
CA MET A 93 -3.32 -16.83 -1.33
C MET A 93 -3.08 -18.15 -2.08
N LEU A 94 -2.14 -18.98 -1.62
CA LEU A 94 -1.84 -20.27 -2.23
C LEU A 94 -3.02 -21.25 -2.15
N ARG A 95 -3.68 -21.35 -1.00
CA ARG A 95 -4.89 -22.19 -0.84
C ARG A 95 -6.03 -21.71 -1.73
N ALA A 96 -6.23 -20.39 -1.84
CA ALA A 96 -7.23 -19.84 -2.76
C ALA A 96 -6.91 -20.20 -4.21
N ARG A 97 -5.64 -20.17 -4.60
CA ARG A 97 -5.18 -20.57 -5.92
C ARG A 97 -5.34 -22.07 -6.17
N GLU A 98 -5.07 -22.91 -5.18
CA GLU A 98 -5.32 -24.37 -5.28
C GLU A 98 -6.81 -24.67 -5.55
N ALA A 99 -7.71 -23.94 -4.87
CA ALA A 99 -9.16 -24.06 -5.08
C ALA A 99 -9.63 -23.43 -6.41
N ARG A 100 -8.92 -22.43 -6.92
CA ARG A 100 -9.23 -21.68 -8.16
C ARG A 100 -7.98 -21.58 -9.05
N PRO A 101 -7.60 -22.63 -9.80
CA PRO A 101 -6.35 -22.68 -10.57
C PRO A 101 -6.20 -21.58 -11.64
N GLN A 102 -7.30 -20.93 -12.04
CA GLN A 102 -7.28 -19.78 -12.96
C GLN A 102 -6.76 -18.50 -12.33
N MET A 103 -6.77 -18.38 -10.99
CA MET A 103 -6.22 -17.25 -10.25
C MET A 103 -4.75 -17.06 -10.59
N LYS A 104 -4.34 -15.80 -10.84
CA LYS A 104 -2.98 -15.45 -11.22
C LYS A 104 -2.28 -14.68 -10.13
N ILE A 105 -0.96 -14.88 -10.03
CA ILE A 105 -0.08 -14.14 -9.14
C ILE A 105 1.03 -13.50 -9.98
N VAL A 106 1.18 -12.18 -9.88
CA VAL A 106 2.24 -11.40 -10.50
C VAL A 106 3.12 -10.80 -9.40
N VAL A 107 4.43 -10.90 -9.55
CA VAL A 107 5.39 -10.30 -8.62
C VAL A 107 6.20 -9.21 -9.32
N LEU A 108 6.18 -8.02 -8.77
CA LEU A 108 6.97 -6.85 -9.17
C LEU A 108 8.04 -6.61 -8.10
N ASP A 109 9.24 -7.12 -8.31
CA ASP A 109 10.35 -7.00 -7.36
C ASP A 109 11.67 -7.08 -8.14
N PRO A 110 12.65 -6.19 -7.88
CA PRO A 110 13.97 -6.26 -8.51
C PRO A 110 14.66 -7.62 -8.33
N ARG A 111 14.31 -8.36 -7.29
CA ARG A 111 14.91 -9.64 -6.95
C ARG A 111 13.94 -10.80 -7.18
N LYS A 112 14.48 -11.93 -7.54
CA LYS A 112 13.76 -13.21 -7.42
C LYS A 112 13.75 -13.62 -5.95
N THR A 113 12.60 -13.44 -5.31
CA THR A 113 12.37 -13.82 -3.91
C THR A 113 11.59 -15.14 -3.82
N ALA A 114 11.44 -15.70 -2.62
CA ALA A 114 10.60 -16.90 -2.42
C ALA A 114 9.15 -16.69 -2.90
N SER A 115 8.64 -15.46 -2.90
CA SER A 115 7.31 -15.16 -3.45
C SER A 115 7.23 -15.34 -4.97
N THR A 116 8.37 -15.31 -5.69
CA THR A 116 8.39 -15.49 -7.17
C THR A 116 8.28 -16.95 -7.60
N GLU A 117 8.53 -17.90 -6.70
CA GLU A 117 8.47 -19.33 -7.02
C GLU A 117 7.06 -19.78 -7.46
N MET A 118 6.04 -19.09 -6.94
CA MET A 118 4.64 -19.35 -7.25
C MET A 118 4.02 -18.32 -8.21
N ALA A 119 4.81 -17.41 -8.78
CA ALA A 119 4.31 -16.38 -9.67
C ALA A 119 4.08 -16.91 -11.10
N ASP A 120 2.97 -16.51 -11.71
CA ASP A 120 2.71 -16.72 -13.14
C ASP A 120 3.55 -15.75 -14.00
N LEU A 121 3.93 -14.61 -13.42
CA LEU A 121 4.78 -13.61 -14.05
C LEU A 121 5.60 -12.87 -12.99
N HIS A 122 6.90 -12.76 -13.23
CA HIS A 122 7.80 -11.93 -12.43
C HIS A 122 8.40 -10.83 -13.31
N LEU A 123 8.22 -9.57 -12.89
CA LEU A 123 8.88 -8.42 -13.49
C LEU A 123 9.97 -7.91 -12.57
N GLY A 124 11.23 -8.16 -12.98
CA GLY A 124 12.44 -7.74 -12.26
C GLY A 124 12.78 -6.27 -12.55
N LEU A 125 11.86 -5.37 -12.21
CA LEU A 125 11.98 -3.95 -12.56
C LEU A 125 13.18 -3.29 -11.90
N ARG A 126 13.71 -2.24 -12.55
CA ARG A 126 14.74 -1.38 -11.97
C ARG A 126 14.23 -0.75 -10.67
N ALA A 127 15.01 -0.84 -9.60
CA ALA A 127 14.64 -0.24 -8.32
C ALA A 127 14.35 1.26 -8.47
N GLY A 128 13.18 1.68 -7.99
CA GLY A 128 12.73 3.08 -8.06
C GLY A 128 11.84 3.41 -9.27
N SER A 129 11.64 2.50 -10.22
CA SER A 129 10.82 2.73 -11.42
C SER A 129 9.32 2.44 -11.24
N ASP A 130 8.87 2.13 -10.04
CA ASP A 130 7.48 1.76 -9.74
C ASP A 130 6.47 2.84 -10.21
N VAL A 131 6.76 4.12 -9.96
CA VAL A 131 5.91 5.24 -10.41
C VAL A 131 5.75 5.22 -11.93
N ARG A 132 6.86 5.03 -12.65
CA ARG A 132 6.86 4.97 -14.11
C ARG A 132 6.00 3.82 -14.63
N LEU A 133 6.14 2.64 -14.00
CA LEU A 133 5.38 1.45 -14.36
C LEU A 133 3.87 1.66 -14.13
N PHE A 134 3.47 2.13 -12.95
CA PHE A 134 2.03 2.30 -12.63
C PHE A 134 1.40 3.51 -13.33
N ASN A 135 2.13 4.58 -13.56
CA ASN A 135 1.66 5.68 -14.42
C ASN A 135 1.44 5.20 -15.85
N GLY A 136 2.36 4.38 -16.38
CA GLY A 136 2.19 3.74 -17.68
C GLY A 136 0.96 2.84 -17.74
N LEU A 137 0.72 2.07 -16.66
CA LEU A 137 -0.50 1.26 -16.52
C LEU A 137 -1.76 2.13 -16.49
N LEU A 138 -1.76 3.23 -15.74
CA LEU A 138 -2.87 4.18 -15.68
C LEU A 138 -3.23 4.70 -17.08
N ALA A 139 -2.23 5.15 -17.84
CA ALA A 139 -2.40 5.61 -19.21
C ALA A 139 -2.89 4.49 -20.16
N TYR A 140 -2.37 3.28 -19.98
CA TYR A 140 -2.82 2.09 -20.73
C TYR A 140 -4.30 1.78 -20.47
N LEU A 141 -4.72 1.73 -19.21
CA LEU A 141 -6.11 1.48 -18.82
C LEU A 141 -7.06 2.54 -19.36
N GLN A 142 -6.66 3.82 -19.33
CA GLN A 142 -7.44 4.92 -19.91
C GLN A 142 -7.60 4.76 -21.43
N ARG A 143 -6.52 4.47 -22.17
CA ARG A 143 -6.57 4.24 -23.63
C ARG A 143 -7.39 3.01 -23.99
N ALA A 144 -7.40 1.99 -23.15
CA ALA A 144 -8.22 0.79 -23.32
C ALA A 144 -9.71 1.00 -23.03
N GLY A 145 -10.12 2.20 -22.60
CA GLY A 145 -11.53 2.51 -22.31
C GLY A 145 -12.05 1.86 -21.02
N LEU A 146 -11.17 1.53 -20.08
CA LEU A 146 -11.51 0.83 -18.84
C LEU A 146 -11.79 1.77 -17.64
N ALA A 147 -11.94 3.06 -17.90
CA ALA A 147 -12.33 4.04 -16.89
C ALA A 147 -13.79 3.82 -16.47
N ASP A 148 -14.03 3.59 -15.19
CA ASP A 148 -15.38 3.56 -14.61
C ASP A 148 -15.89 4.98 -14.42
N GLN A 149 -16.49 5.55 -15.48
CA GLN A 149 -16.95 6.94 -15.48
C GLN A 149 -17.92 7.23 -14.35
N GLY A 150 -18.84 6.29 -14.08
CA GLY A 150 -19.82 6.47 -13.02
C GLY A 150 -19.19 6.50 -11.63
N PHE A 151 -18.13 5.72 -11.39
CA PHE A 151 -17.37 5.79 -10.14
C PHE A 151 -16.55 7.09 -10.07
N ILE A 152 -15.88 7.45 -11.15
CA ILE A 152 -15.04 8.65 -11.24
C ILE A 152 -15.86 9.90 -10.91
N GLU A 153 -16.98 10.10 -11.56
CA GLU A 153 -17.85 11.27 -11.37
C GLU A 153 -18.40 11.39 -9.93
N ARG A 154 -18.74 10.25 -9.31
CA ARG A 154 -19.32 10.26 -7.96
C ARG A 154 -18.30 10.35 -6.85
N SER A 155 -17.10 9.79 -7.05
CA SER A 155 -16.21 9.43 -5.95
C SER A 155 -14.80 9.96 -6.08
N THR A 156 -14.43 10.60 -7.19
CA THR A 156 -13.06 11.06 -7.41
C THR A 156 -13.00 12.51 -7.89
N ARG A 157 -11.79 13.08 -7.85
CA ARG A 157 -11.45 14.38 -8.44
C ARG A 157 -9.99 14.34 -8.91
N GLY A 158 -9.63 15.22 -9.86
CA GLY A 158 -8.25 15.39 -10.33
C GLY A 158 -7.78 14.30 -11.29
N LEU A 159 -8.69 13.64 -12.03
CA LEU A 159 -8.32 12.63 -13.05
C LEU A 159 -7.41 13.21 -14.11
N ASP A 160 -7.72 14.40 -14.63
CA ASP A 160 -6.94 15.05 -15.70
C ASP A 160 -5.51 15.34 -15.25
N ASP A 161 -5.33 15.80 -14.01
CA ASP A 161 -4.01 16.04 -13.41
C ASP A 161 -3.22 14.74 -13.26
N ALA A 162 -3.89 13.67 -12.81
CA ALA A 162 -3.26 12.36 -12.69
C ALA A 162 -2.83 11.78 -14.04
N LEU A 163 -3.67 11.93 -15.06
CA LEU A 163 -3.35 11.50 -16.43
C LEU A 163 -2.25 12.36 -17.09
N ALA A 164 -2.22 13.66 -16.80
CA ALA A 164 -1.14 14.53 -17.24
C ALA A 164 0.21 14.12 -16.60
N ALA A 165 0.20 13.85 -15.29
CA ALA A 165 1.38 13.38 -14.58
C ALA A 165 1.82 11.96 -15.00
N ALA A 166 0.91 11.14 -15.50
CA ALA A 166 1.20 9.79 -15.99
C ALA A 166 1.92 9.75 -17.35
N ASP A 167 2.11 10.91 -18.01
CA ASP A 167 2.70 10.99 -19.35
C ASP A 167 2.01 10.02 -20.33
N ARG A 168 0.72 10.28 -20.55
CA ARG A 168 -0.20 9.40 -21.29
C ARG A 168 0.22 9.08 -22.73
N ASP A 169 1.16 9.84 -23.28
CA ASP A 169 1.66 9.66 -24.65
C ASP A 169 2.89 8.74 -24.74
N SER A 170 3.43 8.29 -23.59
CA SER A 170 4.56 7.37 -23.55
C SER A 170 4.20 6.02 -24.17
N SER A 171 5.12 5.51 -25.00
CA SER A 171 5.01 4.17 -25.57
C SER A 171 5.33 3.08 -24.55
N LEU A 172 4.86 1.85 -24.80
CA LEU A 172 5.25 0.68 -23.98
C LEU A 172 6.76 0.45 -24.01
N ALA A 173 7.41 0.73 -25.15
CA ALA A 173 8.85 0.59 -25.30
C ALA A 173 9.63 1.56 -24.39
N ASP A 174 9.19 2.82 -24.29
CA ASP A 174 9.82 3.81 -23.42
C ASP A 174 9.65 3.44 -21.96
N ILE A 175 8.43 3.00 -21.56
CA ILE A 175 8.15 2.58 -20.18
C ILE A 175 8.99 1.34 -19.82
N ALA A 176 9.07 0.36 -20.72
CA ALA A 176 9.86 -0.84 -20.51
C ALA A 176 11.35 -0.51 -20.35
N ALA A 177 11.90 0.34 -21.22
CA ALA A 177 13.29 0.80 -21.14
C ALA A 177 13.58 1.54 -19.82
N ASP A 178 12.69 2.45 -19.40
CA ASP A 178 12.81 3.17 -18.13
C ASP A 178 12.75 2.23 -16.92
N CYS A 179 11.91 1.20 -17.00
CA CYS A 179 11.76 0.21 -15.93
C CYS A 179 12.80 -0.92 -15.99
N GLY A 180 13.60 -1.00 -17.05
CA GLY A 180 14.55 -2.09 -17.25
C GLY A 180 13.90 -3.44 -17.49
N LEU A 181 12.76 -3.45 -18.20
CA LEU A 181 11.94 -4.62 -18.49
C LEU A 181 11.92 -4.91 -19.99
N GLU A 182 11.66 -6.18 -20.35
CA GLU A 182 11.29 -6.54 -21.71
C GLU A 182 9.87 -6.03 -22.03
N VAL A 183 9.68 -5.52 -23.24
CA VAL A 183 8.39 -4.92 -23.67
C VAL A 183 7.26 -5.93 -23.56
N GLU A 184 7.50 -7.16 -24.00
CA GLU A 184 6.51 -8.23 -23.99
C GLU A 184 6.07 -8.63 -22.56
N ALA A 185 7.00 -8.58 -21.59
CA ALA A 185 6.68 -8.85 -20.19
C ALA A 185 5.81 -7.74 -19.59
N LEU A 186 6.12 -6.48 -19.91
CA LEU A 186 5.34 -5.31 -19.50
C LEU A 186 3.93 -5.36 -20.11
N GLU A 187 3.84 -5.59 -21.42
CA GLU A 187 2.57 -5.70 -22.15
C GLU A 187 1.70 -6.82 -21.59
N ARG A 188 2.29 -7.99 -21.33
CA ARG A 188 1.58 -9.11 -20.71
C ARG A 188 1.01 -8.75 -19.33
N PHE A 189 1.77 -8.03 -18.52
CA PHE A 189 1.30 -7.56 -17.21
C PHE A 189 0.12 -6.59 -17.37
N TYR A 190 0.25 -5.59 -18.24
CA TYR A 190 -0.79 -4.58 -18.46
C TYR A 190 -2.07 -5.21 -19.01
N ALA A 191 -1.96 -6.10 -19.99
CA ALA A 191 -3.08 -6.83 -20.56
C ALA A 191 -3.79 -7.69 -19.51
N LEU A 192 -3.03 -8.41 -18.67
CA LEU A 192 -3.57 -9.22 -17.60
C LEU A 192 -4.32 -8.39 -16.56
N PHE A 193 -3.74 -7.26 -16.14
CA PHE A 193 -4.37 -6.32 -15.21
C PHE A 193 -5.66 -5.72 -15.79
N ALA A 194 -5.63 -5.35 -17.08
CA ALA A 194 -6.77 -4.78 -17.79
C ALA A 194 -7.93 -5.77 -17.96
N ALA A 195 -7.61 -7.03 -18.28
CA ALA A 195 -8.59 -8.09 -18.56
C ALA A 195 -9.22 -8.68 -17.29
N THR A 196 -8.65 -8.44 -16.11
CA THR A 196 -9.13 -9.03 -14.86
C THR A 196 -9.98 -8.02 -14.08
N GLU A 197 -11.16 -8.40 -13.65
CA GLU A 197 -12.05 -7.54 -12.86
C GLU A 197 -11.60 -7.45 -11.40
N ARG A 198 -11.42 -8.61 -10.75
CA ARG A 198 -11.04 -8.72 -9.34
C ARG A 198 -9.51 -8.74 -9.20
N VAL A 199 -8.91 -7.55 -9.14
CA VAL A 199 -7.46 -7.37 -8.99
C VAL A 199 -7.15 -6.75 -7.65
N ILE A 200 -6.32 -7.42 -6.86
CA ILE A 200 -5.70 -6.86 -5.66
C ILE A 200 -4.23 -6.55 -5.94
N THR A 201 -3.82 -5.34 -5.61
CA THR A 201 -2.41 -4.95 -5.63
C THR A 201 -1.88 -4.81 -4.21
N CYS A 202 -1.18 -5.82 -3.74
CA CYS A 202 -0.51 -5.83 -2.44
C CYS A 202 0.85 -5.17 -2.55
N PHE A 203 1.15 -4.20 -1.70
CA PHE A 203 2.46 -3.55 -1.65
C PHE A 203 2.98 -3.45 -0.21
N SER A 204 4.29 -3.42 -0.06
CA SER A 204 4.96 -3.39 1.23
C SER A 204 6.20 -2.48 1.20
N MET A 205 7.22 -2.78 2.00
CA MET A 205 8.37 -1.92 2.25
C MET A 205 9.17 -1.53 1.00
N GLY A 206 9.22 -2.37 -0.03
CA GLY A 206 9.86 -2.02 -1.31
C GLY A 206 9.22 -0.83 -2.03
N VAL A 207 7.94 -0.58 -1.74
CA VAL A 207 7.21 0.61 -2.23
C VAL A 207 7.33 1.76 -1.24
N ASN A 208 6.91 1.55 0.01
CA ASN A 208 6.74 2.65 0.96
C ASN A 208 8.04 3.12 1.65
N GLN A 209 9.07 2.28 1.79
CA GLN A 209 10.37 2.68 2.32
C GLN A 209 11.28 3.21 1.22
N SER A 210 10.86 4.27 0.55
CA SER A 210 11.52 4.89 -0.58
C SER A 210 11.37 6.41 -0.50
N SER A 211 12.32 7.16 -1.05
CA SER A 211 12.23 8.62 -1.16
C SER A 211 11.01 9.09 -1.97
N ALA A 212 10.54 8.28 -2.91
CA ALA A 212 9.32 8.50 -3.70
C ALA A 212 8.14 7.62 -3.23
N GLY A 213 8.16 7.09 -2.00
CA GLY A 213 7.20 6.10 -1.53
C GLY A 213 5.75 6.56 -1.60
N THR A 214 5.48 7.82 -1.28
CA THR A 214 4.14 8.41 -1.37
C THR A 214 3.61 8.38 -2.81
N ASP A 215 4.43 8.77 -3.78
CA ASP A 215 4.04 8.80 -5.19
C ASP A 215 3.91 7.38 -5.78
N LYS A 216 4.74 6.43 -5.34
CA LYS A 216 4.61 5.02 -5.70
C LYS A 216 3.26 4.45 -5.26
N VAL A 217 2.87 4.68 -4.02
CA VAL A 217 1.57 4.23 -3.50
C VAL A 217 0.43 4.91 -4.23
N ASN A 218 0.52 6.23 -4.48
CA ASN A 218 -0.53 6.95 -5.21
C ASN A 218 -0.66 6.46 -6.65
N SER A 219 0.42 6.14 -7.35
CA SER A 219 0.35 5.60 -8.72
C SER A 219 -0.38 4.24 -8.76
N ILE A 220 -0.20 3.40 -7.74
CA ILE A 220 -0.97 2.16 -7.56
C ILE A 220 -2.46 2.48 -7.31
N ILE A 221 -2.75 3.35 -6.34
CA ILE A 221 -4.12 3.74 -5.98
C ILE A 221 -4.86 4.31 -7.20
N ASN A 222 -4.22 5.15 -8.00
CA ASN A 222 -4.82 5.78 -9.18
C ASN A 222 -5.31 4.75 -10.22
N CYS A 223 -4.60 3.65 -10.42
CA CYS A 223 -5.05 2.57 -11.31
C CYS A 223 -6.36 1.93 -10.83
N HIS A 224 -6.50 1.74 -9.52
CA HIS A 224 -7.71 1.18 -8.91
C HIS A 224 -8.86 2.19 -8.86
N LEU A 225 -8.58 3.47 -8.62
CA LEU A 225 -9.58 4.55 -8.68
C LEU A 225 -10.13 4.70 -10.11
N LEU A 226 -9.26 4.72 -11.13
CA LEU A 226 -9.68 4.81 -12.53
C LEU A 226 -10.66 3.71 -12.91
N THR A 227 -10.42 2.50 -12.47
CA THR A 227 -11.19 1.30 -12.81
C THR A 227 -12.32 0.97 -11.83
N GLY A 228 -12.60 1.86 -10.86
CA GLY A 228 -13.67 1.69 -9.88
C GLY A 228 -13.52 0.43 -9.01
N ARG A 229 -12.28 0.00 -8.73
CA ARG A 229 -11.95 -1.22 -7.96
C ARG A 229 -11.80 -0.96 -6.46
N ILE A 230 -12.42 0.08 -5.94
CA ILE A 230 -12.39 0.42 -4.50
C ILE A 230 -13.70 -0.04 -3.85
N GLY A 231 -13.59 -0.75 -2.71
CA GLY A 231 -14.74 -1.24 -1.96
C GLY A 231 -15.49 -2.38 -2.65
N LYS A 232 -14.86 -3.07 -3.58
CA LYS A 232 -15.40 -4.26 -4.25
C LYS A 232 -14.67 -5.51 -3.73
N PRO A 233 -15.38 -6.62 -3.44
CA PRO A 233 -14.76 -7.88 -3.01
C PRO A 233 -13.71 -8.36 -4.00
N GLY A 234 -12.55 -8.78 -3.48
CA GLY A 234 -11.43 -9.28 -4.27
C GLY A 234 -10.69 -8.22 -5.09
N ALA A 235 -10.90 -6.92 -4.83
CA ALA A 235 -10.32 -5.86 -5.65
C ALA A 235 -9.81 -4.67 -4.82
N GLY A 236 -8.77 -3.99 -5.32
CA GLY A 236 -8.27 -2.75 -4.72
C GLY A 236 -6.78 -2.77 -4.36
N PRO A 237 -6.25 -1.63 -3.92
CA PRO A 237 -4.90 -1.53 -3.38
C PRO A 237 -4.87 -2.03 -1.94
N PHE A 238 -3.89 -2.86 -1.60
CA PHE A 238 -3.77 -3.47 -0.29
C PHE A 238 -2.37 -3.25 0.30
N SER A 239 -2.27 -2.36 1.28
CA SER A 239 -1.03 -2.11 1.99
C SER A 239 -0.74 -3.21 3.01
N LEU A 240 0.41 -3.85 2.89
CA LEU A 240 0.89 -4.84 3.85
C LEU A 240 1.99 -4.22 4.72
N THR A 241 1.70 -3.97 5.98
CA THR A 241 2.70 -3.47 6.94
C THR A 241 3.63 -4.59 7.40
N GLY A 242 4.90 -4.24 7.69
CA GLY A 242 5.86 -5.21 8.25
C GLY A 242 5.63 -5.50 9.74
N GLN A 243 5.03 -4.57 10.48
CA GLN A 243 4.72 -4.75 11.88
C GLN A 243 3.29 -5.30 12.03
N PRO A 244 3.08 -6.37 12.83
CA PRO A 244 1.77 -7.04 12.91
C PRO A 244 0.68 -6.19 13.58
N ASN A 245 1.03 -5.18 14.38
CA ASN A 245 0.06 -4.36 15.11
C ASN A 245 0.38 -2.85 15.08
N ALA A 246 0.89 -2.34 13.96
CA ALA A 246 1.12 -0.91 13.77
C ALA A 246 -0.19 -0.10 13.91
N MET A 247 -1.30 -0.63 13.44
CA MET A 247 -2.61 0.00 13.52
C MET A 247 -3.10 0.10 14.97
N GLY A 248 -2.98 -0.97 15.77
CA GLY A 248 -3.40 -0.95 17.18
C GLY A 248 -2.70 0.14 18.01
N GLY A 249 -1.43 0.41 17.74
CA GLY A 249 -0.72 1.54 18.35
C GLY A 249 -1.33 2.90 17.98
N ARG A 250 -1.83 3.04 16.76
CA ARG A 250 -2.46 4.27 16.28
C ARG A 250 -3.88 4.42 16.80
N GLU A 251 -4.63 3.33 16.94
CA GLU A 251 -5.97 3.32 17.52
C GLU A 251 -5.99 3.91 18.95
N VAL A 252 -4.96 3.68 19.73
CA VAL A 252 -4.87 4.18 21.11
C VAL A 252 -4.07 5.50 21.23
N GLY A 253 -3.73 6.15 20.13
CA GLY A 253 -2.98 7.41 20.13
C GLY A 253 -1.54 7.25 20.59
N GLY A 254 -0.91 6.12 20.30
CA GLY A 254 0.47 5.78 20.68
C GLY A 254 1.57 6.50 19.89
N LEU A 255 1.27 7.65 19.27
CA LEU A 255 2.20 8.53 18.58
C LEU A 255 2.16 9.94 19.19
N ALA A 256 3.28 10.65 19.10
CA ALA A 256 3.42 11.97 19.70
C ALA A 256 2.47 13.03 19.10
N ASN A 257 2.09 12.87 17.84
CA ASN A 257 1.32 13.85 17.07
C ASN A 257 -0.12 13.43 16.75
N MET A 258 -0.68 12.49 17.51
CA MET A 258 -2.07 12.08 17.31
C MET A 258 -2.76 11.70 18.62
N LEU A 259 -4.06 11.84 18.61
CA LEU A 259 -4.96 11.32 19.64
C LEU A 259 -5.43 9.90 19.30
N ALA A 260 -6.19 9.27 20.19
CA ALA A 260 -6.82 7.99 19.93
C ALA A 260 -7.79 8.06 18.73
N ALA A 261 -8.12 6.91 18.16
CA ALA A 261 -9.00 6.79 17.00
C ALA A 261 -8.57 7.62 15.78
N HIS A 262 -7.24 7.74 15.56
CA HIS A 262 -6.61 8.48 14.45
C HIS A 262 -6.90 9.99 14.40
N MET A 263 -7.47 10.56 15.45
CA MET A 263 -7.74 12.01 15.52
C MET A 263 -6.44 12.82 15.48
N HIS A 264 -6.52 14.00 14.90
CA HIS A 264 -5.40 14.94 14.84
C HIS A 264 -5.36 15.84 16.07
N LEU A 265 -4.19 16.42 16.35
CA LEU A 265 -4.04 17.45 17.36
C LEU A 265 -4.45 18.81 16.75
N THR A 266 -5.71 18.94 16.37
CA THR A 266 -6.30 20.20 15.88
C THR A 266 -7.33 20.73 16.88
N PRO A 267 -7.62 22.05 16.86
CA PRO A 267 -8.63 22.61 17.75
C PRO A 267 -10.04 22.09 17.52
N GLU A 268 -10.30 21.52 16.34
CA GLU A 268 -11.61 20.99 15.94
C GLU A 268 -11.83 19.55 16.45
N GLU A 269 -10.76 18.79 16.78
CA GLU A 269 -10.77 17.42 17.30
C GLU A 269 -10.28 17.36 18.75
#